data_cb701ecb5a79589d853102a0f63291ee
#
_entry.id   cb701ecb5a79589d853102a0f63291ee
#
_cell.length_a   1.000
_cell.length_b   1.000
_cell.length_c   1.000
_cell.angle_alpha   90.00
_cell.angle_beta   90.00
_cell.angle_gamma   90.00
#
_symmetry.space_group_name_H-M   'P 1'
#
loop_
_entity.id
_entity.type
_entity.pdbx_description
1 polymer ?
#
loop_
_entity_poly.entity_id
_entity_poly.type
_entity_poly.pdbx_seq_one_letter_code
_entity_poly.pdbx_strand_id
1 'polypeptide(L)'
;MTTIPGRGDIWLVDLGMVAKIRPCLIVSIPADDEEDRVLTTVVPHTTSTGNSRFEVPTKIRFLKTGAFDIQNIVSIPTVKLVRQLGKCPDDQMNFVGEKMR
;
A
#
# COMPACT_ATOMS: atom_id res chain seq x y z
N MET A 1 -13.93 2.11 -17.44
CA MET A 1 -13.30 0.80 -17.22
C MET A 1 -12.73 0.72 -15.82
N THR A 2 -13.03 -0.35 -15.10
CA THR A 2 -12.61 -0.48 -13.70
C THR A 2 -11.19 -1.06 -13.64
N THR A 3 -10.29 -0.35 -12.93
CA THR A 3 -8.94 -0.85 -12.73
C THR A 3 -8.95 -1.83 -11.56
N ILE A 4 -8.43 -3.02 -11.79
CA ILE A 4 -8.31 -4.04 -10.74
C ILE A 4 -7.02 -3.78 -9.96
N PRO A 5 -7.10 -3.57 -8.64
CA PRO A 5 -5.90 -3.37 -7.83
C PRO A 5 -5.01 -4.59 -7.86
N GLY A 6 -3.72 -4.38 -8.09
CA GLY A 6 -2.74 -5.45 -8.17
C GLY A 6 -1.55 -5.20 -7.27
N ARG A 7 -0.82 -6.27 -6.97
CA ARG A 7 0.42 -6.18 -6.18
C ARG A 7 1.38 -5.21 -6.83
N GLY A 8 1.90 -4.28 -6.05
CA GLY A 8 2.82 -3.25 -6.53
C GLY A 8 2.14 -1.94 -6.89
N ASP A 9 0.81 -1.91 -6.98
CA ASP A 9 0.09 -0.65 -7.21
C ASP A 9 0.11 0.20 -5.94
N ILE A 10 0.10 1.51 -6.14
CA ILE A 10 -0.04 2.47 -5.05
C ILE A 10 -1.37 3.17 -5.23
N TRP A 11 -2.21 3.10 -4.21
CA TRP A 11 -3.56 3.65 -4.21
C TRP A 11 -3.76 4.58 -3.02
N LEU A 12 -4.61 5.60 -3.21
CA LEU A 12 -5.20 6.28 -2.06
C LEU A 12 -6.23 5.35 -1.44
N VAL A 13 -6.15 5.19 -0.13
CA VAL A 13 -6.98 4.24 0.61
C VAL A 13 -7.61 4.95 1.80
N ASP A 14 -8.89 4.71 2.02
CA ASP A 14 -9.60 5.20 3.19
C ASP A 14 -9.36 4.21 4.34
N LEU A 15 -8.47 4.56 5.25
CA LEU A 15 -8.10 3.73 6.39
C LEU A 15 -8.98 3.98 7.63
N GLY A 16 -9.99 4.83 7.49
CA GLY A 16 -10.92 5.12 8.58
C GLY A 16 -10.57 6.41 9.31
N MET A 17 -11.33 6.68 10.37
CA MET A 17 -11.33 7.99 11.03
C MET A 17 -9.97 8.44 11.57
N VAL A 18 -9.21 7.54 12.15
CA VAL A 18 -7.93 7.88 12.77
C VAL A 18 -6.83 8.07 11.74
N ALA A 19 -6.77 7.16 10.77
CA ALA A 19 -5.72 7.15 9.78
C ALA A 19 -6.07 7.93 8.52
N LYS A 20 -7.34 8.24 8.30
CA LYS A 20 -7.83 9.02 7.16
C LYS A 20 -7.45 8.38 5.82
N ILE A 21 -7.40 9.20 4.76
CA ILE A 21 -7.04 8.74 3.43
C ILE A 21 -5.54 8.90 3.25
N ARG A 22 -4.86 7.82 2.88
CA ARG A 22 -3.40 7.80 2.71
C ARG A 22 -3.00 7.01 1.49
N PRO A 23 -1.85 7.34 0.88
CA PRO A 23 -1.25 6.45 -0.11
C PRO A 23 -0.85 5.13 0.56
N CYS A 24 -1.17 4.03 -0.09
CA CYS A 24 -0.82 2.70 0.41
C CYS A 24 -0.32 1.84 -0.74
N LEU A 25 0.64 0.97 -0.43
CA LEU A 25 1.15 0.00 -1.37
C LEU A 25 0.34 -1.28 -1.27
N ILE A 26 -0.14 -1.79 -2.39
CA ILE A 26 -0.87 -3.05 -2.42
C ILE A 26 0.13 -4.21 -2.46
N VAL A 27 0.02 -5.11 -1.51
CA VAL A 27 0.93 -6.26 -1.40
C VAL A 27 0.23 -7.59 -1.61
N SER A 28 -1.10 -7.61 -1.71
CA SER A 28 -1.84 -8.83 -2.01
C SER A 28 -1.97 -9.03 -3.52
N ILE A 29 -2.14 -10.30 -3.92
CA ILE A 29 -2.39 -10.66 -5.30
C ILE A 29 -3.90 -10.53 -5.55
N PRO A 30 -4.34 -10.00 -6.71
CA PRO A 30 -5.76 -9.94 -7.03
C PRO A 30 -6.38 -11.34 -7.00
N ALA A 31 -7.55 -11.45 -6.40
CA ALA A 31 -8.27 -12.72 -6.35
C ALA A 31 -8.86 -13.04 -7.73
N ASP A 32 -8.82 -14.31 -8.10
CA ASP A 32 -9.42 -14.78 -9.34
C ASP A 32 -10.94 -14.94 -9.21
N ASP A 33 -11.41 -15.15 -7.99
CA ASP A 33 -12.81 -15.40 -7.68
C ASP A 33 -13.47 -14.11 -7.17
N GLU A 34 -14.64 -13.81 -7.68
CA GLU A 34 -15.39 -12.64 -7.25
C GLU A 34 -15.68 -12.65 -5.75
N GLU A 35 -15.87 -13.82 -5.17
CA GLU A 35 -16.17 -13.95 -3.75
C GLU A 35 -14.98 -13.57 -2.88
N ASP A 36 -13.77 -13.68 -3.39
CA ASP A 36 -12.56 -13.43 -2.63
C ASP A 36 -12.06 -11.99 -2.73
N ARG A 37 -12.76 -11.13 -3.48
CA ARG A 37 -12.30 -9.75 -3.71
C ARG A 37 -12.72 -8.75 -2.67
N VAL A 38 -13.21 -9.22 -1.55
CA VAL A 38 -13.69 -8.32 -0.51
C VAL A 38 -12.57 -7.64 0.26
N LEU A 39 -11.37 -8.26 0.31
CA LEU A 39 -10.24 -7.72 1.07
C LEU A 39 -9.02 -7.50 0.19
N THR A 40 -8.29 -6.43 0.52
CA THR A 40 -6.99 -6.11 -0.10
C THR A 40 -6.02 -5.80 1.02
N THR A 41 -4.81 -6.36 0.95
CA THR A 41 -3.77 -6.12 1.94
C THR A 41 -2.87 -4.99 1.47
N VAL A 42 -2.70 -3.98 2.33
CA VAL A 42 -1.96 -2.77 1.99
C VAL A 42 -0.95 -2.41 3.07
N VAL A 43 0.10 -1.69 2.66
CA VAL A 43 1.12 -1.12 3.54
C VAL A 43 0.99 0.39 3.46
N PRO A 44 0.64 1.07 4.56
CA PRO A 44 0.46 2.52 4.53
C PRO A 44 1.79 3.25 4.32
N HIS A 45 1.71 4.38 3.62
CA HIS A 45 2.82 5.33 3.51
C HIS A 45 2.66 6.39 4.60
N THR A 46 3.77 6.76 5.23
CA THR A 46 3.79 7.80 6.27
C THR A 46 4.86 8.83 5.97
N THR A 47 4.56 10.09 6.26
CA THR A 47 5.55 11.17 6.21
C THR A 47 6.17 11.41 7.58
N SER A 48 5.62 10.82 8.64
CA SER A 48 6.16 10.88 10.00
C SER A 48 6.97 9.63 10.27
N THR A 49 8.23 9.63 9.84
CA THR A 49 9.07 8.44 9.99
C THR A 49 9.73 8.41 11.37
N GLY A 50 9.79 7.22 11.96
CA GLY A 50 10.46 7.01 13.23
C GLY A 50 11.81 6.31 13.09
N ASN A 51 12.32 6.17 11.87
CA ASN A 51 13.56 5.47 11.57
C ASN A 51 13.56 4.01 12.07
N SER A 52 12.38 3.40 12.10
CA SER A 52 12.24 2.01 12.47
C SER A 52 12.78 1.11 11.37
N ARG A 53 13.33 -0.04 11.76
CA ARG A 53 13.74 -1.06 10.79
C ARG A 53 12.59 -1.64 9.97
N PHE A 54 11.34 -1.39 10.41
CA PHE A 54 10.14 -1.83 9.69
C PHE A 54 9.63 -0.80 8.70
N GLU A 55 10.35 0.31 8.53
CA GLU A 55 10.02 1.33 7.54
C GLU A 55 10.89 1.18 6.31
N VAL A 56 10.28 1.30 5.14
CA VAL A 56 11.00 1.31 3.86
C VAL A 56 10.94 2.72 3.30
N PRO A 57 12.08 3.46 3.29
CA PRO A 57 12.09 4.82 2.77
C PRO A 57 11.62 4.86 1.32
N THR A 58 10.79 5.86 1.01
CA THR A 58 10.24 6.03 -0.34
C THR A 58 11.03 7.05 -1.15
N LYS A 59 11.28 6.69 -2.43
CA LYS A 59 11.86 7.59 -3.41
C LYS A 59 10.99 7.58 -4.67
N ILE A 60 9.70 7.84 -4.48
CA ILE A 60 8.71 7.78 -5.55
C ILE A 60 8.23 9.19 -5.84
N ARG A 61 8.34 9.61 -7.13
CA ARG A 61 8.11 10.99 -7.55
C ARG A 61 6.76 11.56 -7.14
N PHE A 62 5.71 10.75 -7.17
CA PHE A 62 4.37 11.22 -6.88
C PHE A 62 3.98 11.09 -5.40
N LEU A 63 4.92 10.68 -4.55
CA LEU A 63 4.71 10.60 -3.11
C LEU A 63 5.62 11.61 -2.40
N LYS A 64 5.13 12.15 -1.29
CA LYS A 64 5.96 12.97 -0.41
C LYS A 64 7.07 12.12 0.19
N THR A 65 8.17 12.74 0.57
CA THR A 65 9.24 12.05 1.27
C THR A 65 8.70 11.41 2.53
N GLY A 66 9.00 10.13 2.71
CA GLY A 66 8.51 9.38 3.85
C GLY A 66 8.91 7.92 3.73
N ALA A 67 8.06 7.02 4.18
CA ALA A 67 8.36 5.59 4.16
C ALA A 67 7.09 4.77 4.11
N PHE A 68 7.19 3.55 3.60
CA PHE A 68 6.16 2.53 3.77
C PHE A 68 6.33 1.91 5.15
N ASP A 69 5.27 1.89 5.92
CA ASP A 69 5.28 1.41 7.30
C ASP A 69 4.80 -0.04 7.34
N ILE A 70 5.74 -0.97 7.28
CA ILE A 70 5.45 -2.41 7.25
C ILE A 70 4.78 -2.86 8.56
N GLN A 71 5.08 -2.19 9.66
CA GLN A 71 4.52 -2.56 10.96
C GLN A 71 3.00 -2.38 11.00
N ASN A 72 2.47 -1.50 10.15
CA ASN A 72 1.03 -1.23 10.09
C ASN A 72 0.36 -1.85 8.88
N ILE A 73 0.93 -2.92 8.34
CA ILE A 73 0.30 -3.69 7.27
C ILE A 73 -1.10 -4.13 7.71
N VAL A 74 -2.07 -3.99 6.82
CA VAL A 74 -3.47 -4.25 7.18
C VAL A 74 -4.24 -4.73 5.96
N SER A 75 -5.22 -5.61 6.20
CA SER A 75 -6.19 -6.00 5.17
C SER A 75 -7.45 -5.18 5.37
N ILE A 76 -7.92 -4.59 4.29
CA ILE A 76 -9.07 -3.69 4.30
C ILE A 76 -10.09 -4.13 3.25
N PRO A 77 -11.36 -3.77 3.40
CA PRO A 77 -12.33 -4.00 2.32
C PRO A 77 -11.87 -3.29 1.03
N THR A 78 -11.93 -4.00 -0.07
CA THR A 78 -11.47 -3.47 -1.36
C THR A 78 -12.21 -2.17 -1.75
N VAL A 79 -13.44 -2.01 -1.29
CA VAL A 79 -14.22 -0.79 -1.55
C VAL A 79 -13.61 0.46 -0.93
N LYS A 80 -12.66 0.31 0.01
CA LYS A 80 -11.96 1.44 0.62
C LYS A 80 -10.84 2.00 -0.25
N LEU A 81 -10.52 1.35 -1.36
CA LEU A 81 -9.56 1.87 -2.33
C LEU A 81 -10.21 3.02 -3.09
N VAL A 82 -9.61 4.21 -3.02
CA VAL A 82 -10.21 5.42 -3.58
C VAL A 82 -9.81 5.60 -5.05
N ARG A 83 -8.50 5.65 -5.33
CA ARG A 83 -8.01 5.74 -6.71
C ARG A 83 -6.53 5.33 -6.76
N GLN A 84 -6.13 4.85 -7.93
CA GLN A 84 -4.75 4.48 -8.18
C GLN A 84 -3.90 5.73 -8.42
N LEU A 85 -2.77 5.80 -7.75
CA LEU A 85 -1.79 6.88 -7.92
C LEU A 85 -0.69 6.50 -8.91
N GLY A 86 -0.33 5.24 -8.96
CA GLY A 86 0.74 4.75 -9.81
C GLY A 86 1.21 3.38 -9.36
N LYS A 87 2.45 3.06 -9.70
CA LYS A 87 3.05 1.78 -9.35
C LYS A 87 4.35 1.98 -8.59
N CYS A 88 4.64 1.05 -7.68
CA CYS A 88 5.89 1.04 -6.95
C CYS A 88 7.00 0.48 -7.83
N PRO A 89 8.17 1.14 -7.91
CA PRO A 89 9.30 0.59 -8.64
C PRO A 89 9.74 -0.77 -8.11
N ASP A 90 10.24 -1.63 -9.00
CA ASP A 90 10.59 -3.00 -8.65
C ASP A 90 11.64 -3.08 -7.54
N ASP A 91 12.63 -2.19 -7.55
CA ASP A 91 13.65 -2.18 -6.50
C ASP A 91 13.05 -1.89 -5.13
N GLN A 92 12.07 -0.99 -5.05
CA GLN A 92 11.38 -0.70 -3.80
C GLN A 92 10.48 -1.85 -3.38
N MET A 93 9.83 -2.52 -4.34
CA MET A 93 9.04 -3.72 -4.04
C MET A 93 9.90 -4.81 -3.43
N ASN A 94 11.12 -4.97 -3.92
CA ASN A 94 12.05 -5.95 -3.37
C ASN A 94 12.41 -5.63 -1.91
N PHE A 95 12.66 -4.37 -1.60
CA PHE A 95 12.91 -3.94 -0.22
C PHE A 95 11.72 -4.22 0.69
N VAL A 96 10.52 -3.90 0.23
CA VAL A 96 9.31 -4.16 1.00
C VAL A 96 9.17 -5.67 1.25
N GLY A 97 9.37 -6.49 0.22
CA GLY A 97 9.29 -7.93 0.35
C GLY A 97 10.27 -8.48 1.38
N GLU A 98 11.50 -7.97 1.40
CA GLU A 98 12.50 -8.39 2.38
C GLU A 98 12.10 -8.03 3.80
N LYS A 99 11.56 -6.83 4.01
CA LYS A 99 11.14 -6.39 5.34
C LYS A 99 9.92 -7.13 5.86
N MET A 100 9.13 -7.72 4.97
CA MET A 100 7.92 -8.46 5.36
C MET A 100 8.21 -9.92 5.73
N ARG A 101 9.39 -10.41 5.51
CA ARG A 101 9.76 -11.79 5.84
C ARG A 101 10.06 -12.00 7.31
#